data_ac4927e11d35aa9e4062a948406cd9a8
#
_entry.id   ac4927e11d35aa9e4062a948406cd9a8
#
_cell.length_a   1.000
_cell.length_b   1.000
_cell.length_c   1.000
_cell.angle_alpha   90.00
_cell.angle_beta   90.00
_cell.angle_gamma   90.00
#
_symmetry.space_group_name_H-M   'P 1'
#
loop_
_entity.id
_entity.type
_entity.pdbx_description
1 polymer ?
#
loop_
_entity_poly.entity_id
_entity_poly.type
_entity_poly.pdbx_seq_one_letter_code
_entity_poly.pdbx_strand_id
1 'polypeptide(L)'
;VQLLRNAGATVVRENLPGMHVLAARTAWPISAYEAVAHVMDALDGRHPRVTLDALVSQIASPHVRERFDPKLAELGKLEQPYREAMDVFRPRLQAQLAAYFREHRLDALIFPTTPFPAMAVPSDEADVIIDGKHIAHGFGYVIHNTVYQSAAGIPSLTVPAGLTTDGLPVGISFDGPIGSDRRLLAIGQAFE
;
A
#
# COMPACT_ATOMS: atom_id res chain seq x y z
N VAL A 1 -11.63 -0.39 -18.35
CA VAL A 1 -10.97 0.33 -19.45
C VAL A 1 -12.00 0.78 -20.48
N GLN A 2 -12.89 -0.10 -20.97
CA GLN A 2 -13.84 0.28 -22.02
C GLN A 2 -14.81 1.39 -21.60
N LEU A 3 -15.28 1.37 -20.35
CA LEU A 3 -16.14 2.43 -19.80
C LEU A 3 -15.44 3.79 -19.83
N LEU A 4 -14.18 3.86 -19.44
CA LEU A 4 -13.39 5.09 -19.49
C LEU A 4 -13.25 5.61 -20.94
N ARG A 5 -12.96 4.71 -21.89
CA ARG A 5 -12.87 5.10 -23.31
C ARG A 5 -14.20 5.61 -23.85
N ASN A 6 -15.30 4.97 -23.49
CA ASN A 6 -16.64 5.40 -23.89
C ASN A 6 -17.01 6.77 -23.28
N ALA A 7 -16.47 7.08 -22.10
CA ALA A 7 -16.57 8.41 -21.46
C ALA A 7 -15.61 9.46 -22.04
N GLY A 8 -14.84 9.13 -23.10
CA GLY A 8 -13.94 10.05 -23.77
C GLY A 8 -12.50 10.08 -23.23
N ALA A 9 -12.16 9.21 -22.27
CA ALA A 9 -10.79 9.15 -21.77
C ALA A 9 -9.84 8.48 -22.77
N THR A 10 -8.66 9.06 -22.95
CA THR A 10 -7.54 8.42 -23.67
C THR A 10 -6.84 7.46 -22.72
N VAL A 11 -6.93 6.16 -22.98
CA VAL A 11 -6.29 5.13 -22.15
C VAL A 11 -5.12 4.51 -22.89
N VAL A 12 -3.92 4.71 -22.37
CA VAL A 12 -2.67 4.10 -22.83
C VAL A 12 -2.28 2.94 -21.91
N ARG A 13 -1.58 1.95 -22.45
CA ARG A 13 -1.00 0.85 -21.70
C ARG A 13 0.49 1.03 -21.61
N GLU A 14 0.96 1.17 -20.39
CA GLU A 14 2.37 1.34 -20.11
C GLU A 14 2.79 0.49 -18.92
N ASN A 15 4.08 0.20 -18.81
CA ASN A 15 4.66 -0.51 -17.69
C ASN A 15 5.43 0.46 -16.78
N LEU A 16 5.46 0.15 -15.49
CA LEU A 16 6.24 0.85 -14.46
C LEU A 16 7.41 -0.06 -14.00
N PRO A 17 8.45 -0.24 -14.83
CA PRO A 17 9.52 -1.19 -14.52
C PRO A 17 10.28 -0.78 -13.24
N GLY A 18 10.57 -1.76 -12.39
CA GLY A 18 11.32 -1.55 -11.15
C GLY A 18 10.57 -0.82 -10.03
N MET A 19 9.36 -0.34 -10.27
CA MET A 19 8.58 0.43 -9.29
C MET A 19 8.31 -0.35 -8.01
N HIS A 20 7.93 -1.62 -8.12
CA HIS A 20 7.65 -2.46 -6.94
C HIS A 20 8.88 -2.69 -6.07
N VAL A 21 10.05 -2.87 -6.67
CA VAL A 21 11.31 -3.03 -5.92
C VAL A 21 11.63 -1.76 -5.13
N LEU A 22 11.53 -0.61 -5.80
CA LEU A 22 11.79 0.68 -5.17
C LEU A 22 10.75 1.01 -4.09
N ALA A 23 9.48 0.69 -4.35
CA ALA A 23 8.40 0.84 -3.38
C ALA A 23 8.61 -0.04 -2.13
N ALA A 24 9.00 -1.29 -2.31
CA ALA A 24 9.28 -2.20 -1.20
C ALA A 24 10.47 -1.71 -0.35
N ARG A 25 11.55 -1.25 -1.00
CA ARG A 25 12.71 -0.65 -0.31
C ARG A 25 12.37 0.64 0.44
N THR A 26 11.30 1.31 0.07
CA THR A 26 10.77 2.50 0.75
C THR A 26 9.81 2.13 1.86
N ALA A 27 8.76 1.38 1.54
CA ALA A 27 7.63 1.14 2.42
C ALA A 27 7.97 0.31 3.66
N TRP A 28 8.70 -0.81 3.46
CA TRP A 28 8.92 -1.75 4.56
C TRP A 28 9.78 -1.21 5.69
N PRO A 29 10.94 -0.54 5.43
CA PRO A 29 11.72 0.07 6.50
C PRO A 29 10.98 1.19 7.22
N ILE A 30 10.22 2.02 6.49
CA ILE A 30 9.40 3.08 7.08
C ILE A 30 8.33 2.47 7.98
N SER A 31 7.56 1.51 7.47
CA SER A 31 6.50 0.85 8.24
C SER A 31 7.04 0.13 9.48
N ALA A 32 8.20 -0.54 9.37
CA ALA A 32 8.79 -1.25 10.50
C ALA A 32 9.24 -0.30 11.61
N TYR A 33 9.91 0.80 11.27
CA TYR A 33 10.39 1.77 12.24
C TYR A 33 9.25 2.58 12.86
N GLU A 34 8.40 3.18 12.02
CA GLU A 34 7.35 4.09 12.48
C GLU A 34 6.24 3.37 13.26
N ALA A 35 5.92 2.13 12.92
CA ALA A 35 4.92 1.36 13.66
C ALA A 35 5.32 1.21 15.14
N VAL A 36 6.59 0.89 15.41
CA VAL A 36 7.10 0.76 16.78
C VAL A 36 7.25 2.12 17.44
N ALA A 37 7.89 3.08 16.78
CA ALA A 37 8.13 4.41 17.32
C ALA A 37 6.84 5.13 17.70
N HIS A 38 5.84 5.14 16.81
CA HIS A 38 4.57 5.82 17.06
C HIS A 38 3.70 5.11 18.10
N VAL A 39 3.75 3.78 18.19
CA VAL A 39 3.08 3.05 19.26
C VAL A 39 3.71 3.39 20.61
N MET A 40 5.04 3.44 20.70
CA MET A 40 5.74 3.85 21.92
C MET A 40 5.37 5.26 22.35
N ASP A 41 5.40 6.22 21.42
CA ASP A 41 4.98 7.60 21.66
C ASP A 41 3.53 7.69 22.15
N ALA A 42 2.63 6.94 21.51
CA ALA A 42 1.22 6.95 21.87
C ALA A 42 0.97 6.36 23.28
N LEU A 43 1.71 5.31 23.64
CA LEU A 43 1.63 4.70 24.97
C LEU A 43 2.16 5.66 26.04
N ASP A 44 3.31 6.29 25.80
CA ASP A 44 3.95 7.18 26.77
C ASP A 44 3.09 8.42 27.06
N GLY A 45 2.52 9.01 26.01
CA GLY A 45 1.68 10.21 26.12
C GLY A 45 0.27 9.99 26.67
N ARG A 46 -0.35 8.82 26.41
CA ARG A 46 -1.77 8.56 26.72
C ARG A 46 -2.00 7.47 27.76
N HIS A 47 -1.14 6.48 27.80
CA HIS A 47 -1.27 5.29 28.63
C HIS A 47 0.08 4.92 29.29
N PRO A 48 0.64 5.75 30.15
CA PRO A 48 1.99 5.58 30.71
C PRO A 48 2.15 4.31 31.58
N ARG A 49 1.06 3.61 31.86
CA ARG A 49 1.09 2.33 32.60
C ARG A 49 1.08 1.10 31.70
N VAL A 50 0.90 1.30 30.38
CA VAL A 50 0.89 0.20 29.41
C VAL A 50 2.28 0.10 28.81
N THR A 51 2.95 -1.00 29.05
CA THR A 51 4.25 -1.27 28.42
C THR A 51 4.07 -1.89 27.03
N LEU A 52 5.10 -1.79 26.18
CA LEU A 52 5.09 -2.46 24.89
C LEU A 52 4.88 -3.97 25.03
N ASP A 53 5.52 -4.61 26.02
CA ASP A 53 5.37 -6.05 26.28
C ASP A 53 3.93 -6.41 26.64
N ALA A 54 3.26 -5.59 27.48
CA ALA A 54 1.87 -5.80 27.84
C ALA A 54 0.94 -5.65 26.62
N LEU A 55 1.23 -4.70 25.71
CA LEU A 55 0.50 -4.55 24.46
C LEU A 55 0.73 -5.76 23.54
N VAL A 56 1.98 -6.12 23.30
CA VAL A 56 2.37 -7.20 22.38
C VAL A 56 1.79 -8.54 22.83
N SER A 57 1.75 -8.81 24.14
CA SER A 57 1.17 -10.04 24.68
C SER A 57 -0.33 -10.22 24.37
N GLN A 58 -1.05 -9.13 24.10
CA GLN A 58 -2.47 -9.12 23.78
C GLN A 58 -2.77 -9.10 22.27
N ILE A 59 -1.76 -8.99 21.42
CA ILE A 59 -1.95 -9.07 19.97
C ILE A 59 -2.32 -10.51 19.60
N ALA A 60 -3.52 -10.69 19.05
CA ALA A 60 -4.03 -12.01 18.68
C ALA A 60 -3.28 -12.60 17.47
N SER A 61 -3.06 -11.79 16.42
CA SER A 61 -2.35 -12.23 15.22
C SER A 61 -0.87 -12.49 15.49
N PRO A 62 -0.35 -13.72 15.25
CA PRO A 62 1.07 -14.03 15.41
C PRO A 62 1.97 -13.12 14.54
N HIS A 63 1.58 -12.87 13.30
CA HIS A 63 2.36 -12.05 12.36
C HIS A 63 2.43 -10.56 12.75
N VAL A 64 1.34 -10.04 13.32
CA VAL A 64 1.34 -8.68 13.86
C VAL A 64 2.20 -8.64 15.12
N ARG A 65 2.10 -9.67 15.97
CA ARG A 65 2.91 -9.77 17.19
C ARG A 65 4.40 -9.80 16.90
N GLU A 66 4.84 -10.57 15.90
CA GLU A 66 6.25 -10.65 15.47
C GLU A 66 6.82 -9.28 15.07
N ARG A 67 6.00 -8.40 14.46
CA ARG A 67 6.46 -7.04 14.09
C ARG A 67 6.79 -6.17 15.28
N PHE A 68 6.20 -6.44 16.42
CA PHE A 68 6.41 -5.72 17.68
C PHE A 68 7.25 -6.53 18.67
N ASP A 69 7.83 -7.67 18.27
CA ASP A 69 8.74 -8.41 19.14
C ASP A 69 9.87 -7.47 19.61
N PRO A 70 10.04 -7.29 20.95
CA PRO A 70 11.06 -6.42 21.48
C PRO A 70 12.47 -6.70 20.98
N LYS A 71 12.76 -7.96 20.58
CA LYS A 71 14.06 -8.34 19.99
C LYS A 71 14.25 -7.84 18.56
N LEU A 72 13.15 -7.72 17.80
CA LEU A 72 13.14 -7.16 16.44
C LEU A 72 12.88 -5.65 16.47
N ALA A 73 12.16 -5.18 17.49
CA ALA A 73 11.84 -3.79 17.75
C ALA A 73 12.99 -2.99 18.38
N GLU A 74 14.23 -3.46 18.30
CA GLU A 74 15.40 -2.64 18.60
C GLU A 74 15.45 -1.48 17.60
N LEU A 75 14.79 -0.36 17.93
CA LEU A 75 14.70 0.84 17.07
C LEU A 75 16.08 1.24 16.51
N GLY A 76 17.17 1.04 17.27
CA GLY A 76 18.51 1.29 16.80
C GLY A 76 18.92 0.47 15.58
N LYS A 77 18.42 -0.75 15.41
CA LYS A 77 18.69 -1.57 14.22
C LYS A 77 17.83 -1.16 13.02
N LEU A 78 16.64 -0.59 13.28
CA LEU A 78 15.72 -0.14 12.24
C LEU A 78 16.03 1.28 11.76
N GLU A 79 16.79 2.06 12.53
CA GLU A 79 17.04 3.48 12.26
C GLU A 79 17.79 3.71 10.94
N GLN A 80 18.85 2.96 10.68
CA GLN A 80 19.63 3.13 9.45
C GLN A 80 18.82 2.75 8.19
N PRO A 81 18.13 1.58 8.11
CA PRO A 81 17.25 1.27 7.00
C PRO A 81 16.12 2.31 6.82
N TYR A 82 15.56 2.82 7.92
CA TYR A 82 14.55 3.87 7.89
C TYR A 82 15.09 5.17 7.27
N ARG A 83 16.24 5.64 7.72
CA ARG A 83 16.90 6.85 7.15
C ARG A 83 17.21 6.66 5.67
N GLU A 84 17.76 5.52 5.27
CA GLU A 84 18.03 5.25 3.86
C GLU A 84 16.72 5.25 3.03
N ALA A 85 15.63 4.68 3.58
CA ALA A 85 14.33 4.69 2.94
C ALA A 85 13.78 6.12 2.78
N MET A 86 13.90 6.97 3.81
CA MET A 86 13.39 8.35 3.80
C MET A 86 14.25 9.29 2.94
N ASP A 87 15.56 9.18 3.05
CA ASP A 87 16.49 10.16 2.45
C ASP A 87 16.90 9.80 1.02
N VAL A 88 16.83 8.51 0.65
CA VAL A 88 17.30 8.03 -0.65
C VAL A 88 16.17 7.42 -1.46
N PHE A 89 15.49 6.38 -0.94
CA PHE A 89 14.54 5.61 -1.76
C PHE A 89 13.23 6.35 -1.99
N ARG A 90 12.66 6.99 -0.98
CA ARG A 90 11.41 7.75 -1.12
C ARG A 90 11.53 8.93 -2.08
N PRO A 91 12.54 9.81 -1.99
CA PRO A 91 12.74 10.87 -2.98
C PRO A 91 12.95 10.33 -4.39
N ARG A 92 13.66 9.21 -4.54
CA ARG A 92 13.87 8.56 -5.84
C ARG A 92 12.57 8.00 -6.40
N LEU A 93 11.74 7.36 -5.56
CA LEU A 93 10.42 6.87 -5.95
C LEU A 93 9.51 8.01 -6.40
N GLN A 94 9.48 9.11 -5.64
CA GLN A 94 8.71 10.31 -5.98
C GLN A 94 9.16 10.92 -7.30
N ALA A 95 10.46 11.07 -7.50
CA ALA A 95 11.02 11.62 -8.73
C ALA A 95 10.69 10.75 -9.95
N GLN A 96 10.78 9.42 -9.81
CA GLN A 96 10.45 8.48 -10.87
C GLN A 96 8.97 8.55 -11.25
N LEU A 97 8.07 8.59 -10.28
CA LEU A 97 6.63 8.75 -10.53
C LEU A 97 6.31 10.09 -11.18
N ALA A 98 6.88 11.20 -10.67
CA ALA A 98 6.68 12.52 -11.25
C ALA A 98 7.17 12.60 -12.70
N ALA A 99 8.32 12.00 -12.99
CA ALA A 99 8.83 11.88 -14.36
C ALA A 99 7.86 11.08 -15.24
N TYR A 100 7.38 9.95 -14.76
CA TYR A 100 6.47 9.09 -15.50
C TYR A 100 5.15 9.80 -15.85
N PHE A 101 4.50 10.45 -14.90
CA PHE A 101 3.29 11.24 -15.16
C PHE A 101 3.52 12.33 -16.22
N ARG A 102 4.65 13.02 -16.13
CA ARG A 102 5.00 14.11 -17.05
C ARG A 102 5.31 13.59 -18.47
N GLU A 103 6.15 12.55 -18.59
CA GLU A 103 6.61 12.02 -19.86
C GLU A 103 5.47 11.41 -20.67
N HIS A 104 4.58 10.69 -20.00
CA HIS A 104 3.42 10.08 -20.62
C HIS A 104 2.17 10.98 -20.64
N ARG A 105 2.26 12.19 -20.08
CA ARG A 105 1.16 13.18 -19.99
C ARG A 105 -0.10 12.60 -19.35
N LEU A 106 0.08 11.88 -18.24
CA LEU A 106 -1.01 11.18 -17.57
C LEU A 106 -1.71 12.09 -16.55
N ASP A 107 -3.03 12.05 -16.56
CA ASP A 107 -3.86 12.63 -15.51
C ASP A 107 -3.97 11.70 -14.31
N ALA A 108 -4.03 10.38 -14.55
CA ALA A 108 -4.03 9.34 -13.52
C ALA A 108 -3.46 8.02 -14.05
N LEU A 109 -2.91 7.21 -13.16
CA LEU A 109 -2.69 5.77 -13.35
C LEU A 109 -3.95 5.03 -12.94
N ILE A 110 -4.29 3.96 -13.64
CA ILE A 110 -5.48 3.13 -13.34
C ILE A 110 -5.10 1.66 -13.26
N PHE A 111 -5.62 0.98 -12.24
CA PHE A 111 -5.40 -0.46 -12.03
C PHE A 111 -6.46 -1.03 -11.08
N PRO A 112 -6.68 -2.35 -11.04
CA PRO A 112 -7.49 -2.97 -9.99
C PRO A 112 -6.87 -2.67 -8.63
N THR A 113 -7.67 -2.24 -7.65
CA THR A 113 -7.15 -1.87 -6.33
C THR A 113 -6.39 -3.02 -5.68
N THR A 114 -6.97 -4.23 -5.76
CA THR A 114 -6.30 -5.48 -5.37
C THR A 114 -6.12 -6.36 -6.60
N PRO A 115 -5.05 -7.17 -6.68
CA PRO A 115 -4.79 -8.04 -7.83
C PRO A 115 -5.85 -9.12 -8.06
N PHE A 116 -6.60 -9.48 -7.03
CA PHE A 116 -7.66 -10.49 -7.06
C PHE A 116 -8.82 -10.11 -6.14
N PRO A 117 -10.02 -10.69 -6.36
CA PRO A 117 -11.19 -10.46 -5.51
C PRO A 117 -11.01 -10.94 -4.07
N ALA A 118 -11.94 -10.59 -3.20
CA ALA A 118 -11.96 -11.09 -1.83
C ALA A 118 -11.92 -12.62 -1.80
N MET A 119 -11.13 -13.15 -0.88
CA MET A 119 -10.98 -14.58 -0.64
C MET A 119 -11.70 -14.98 0.65
N ALA A 120 -11.98 -16.27 0.81
CA ALA A 120 -12.35 -16.80 2.11
C ALA A 120 -11.22 -16.52 3.13
N VAL A 121 -11.58 -16.18 4.36
CA VAL A 121 -10.59 -15.96 5.42
C VAL A 121 -9.83 -17.26 5.66
N PRO A 122 -8.52 -17.32 5.43
CA PRO A 122 -7.75 -18.53 5.64
C PRO A 122 -7.61 -18.83 7.13
N SER A 123 -7.32 -20.09 7.45
CA SER A 123 -7.05 -20.53 8.83
C SER A 123 -5.75 -19.95 9.41
N ASP A 124 -4.80 -19.60 8.54
CA ASP A 124 -3.60 -18.85 8.85
C ASP A 124 -3.67 -17.49 8.11
N GLU A 125 -3.67 -16.39 8.87
CA GLU A 125 -3.83 -15.02 8.37
C GLU A 125 -2.72 -14.57 7.41
N ALA A 126 -1.56 -15.24 7.42
CA ALA A 126 -0.46 -14.90 6.53
C ALA A 126 -0.58 -15.53 5.15
N ASP A 127 -1.41 -16.55 5.03
CA ASP A 127 -1.50 -17.34 3.82
C ASP A 127 -2.60 -16.81 2.91
N VAL A 128 -2.35 -16.88 1.61
CA VAL A 128 -3.36 -16.56 0.60
C VAL A 128 -3.48 -17.71 -0.39
N ILE A 129 -4.68 -17.89 -0.93
CA ILE A 129 -4.93 -18.87 -1.99
C ILE A 129 -5.19 -18.10 -3.28
N ILE A 130 -4.28 -18.24 -4.25
CA ILE A 130 -4.39 -17.61 -5.57
C ILE A 130 -4.44 -18.73 -6.61
N ASP A 131 -5.52 -18.78 -7.40
CA ASP A 131 -5.77 -19.81 -8.43
C ASP A 131 -5.60 -21.23 -7.88
N GLY A 132 -6.09 -21.49 -6.66
CA GLY A 132 -6.00 -22.77 -5.98
C GLY A 132 -4.60 -23.11 -5.42
N LYS A 133 -3.64 -22.21 -5.54
CA LYS A 133 -2.29 -22.38 -4.98
C LYS A 133 -2.18 -21.67 -3.65
N HIS A 134 -1.73 -22.41 -2.65
CA HIS A 134 -1.41 -21.87 -1.33
C HIS A 134 -0.08 -21.10 -1.38
N ILE A 135 -0.09 -19.85 -0.97
CA ILE A 135 1.07 -18.96 -0.95
C ILE A 135 1.28 -18.52 0.50
N ALA A 136 2.31 -19.08 1.11
CA ALA A 136 2.71 -18.70 2.47
C ALA A 136 3.16 -17.22 2.51
N HIS A 137 2.81 -16.54 3.59
CA HIS A 137 3.14 -15.11 3.77
C HIS A 137 2.66 -14.21 2.62
N GLY A 138 1.51 -14.56 2.03
CA GLY A 138 0.97 -13.96 0.82
C GLY A 138 0.39 -12.54 0.97
N PHE A 139 0.40 -11.94 2.17
CA PHE A 139 -0.14 -10.58 2.40
C PHE A 139 0.44 -9.53 1.44
N GLY A 140 1.72 -9.64 1.11
CA GLY A 140 2.37 -8.76 0.13
C GLY A 140 1.74 -8.80 -1.27
N TYR A 141 1.15 -9.92 -1.66
CA TYR A 141 0.42 -10.05 -2.92
C TYR A 141 -0.93 -9.32 -2.87
N VAL A 142 -1.62 -9.37 -1.71
CA VAL A 142 -2.91 -8.69 -1.53
C VAL A 142 -2.76 -7.18 -1.71
N ILE A 143 -1.73 -6.60 -1.10
CA ILE A 143 -1.47 -5.15 -1.11
C ILE A 143 -0.56 -4.69 -2.25
N HIS A 144 -0.21 -5.60 -3.18
CA HIS A 144 0.80 -5.34 -4.22
C HIS A 144 0.59 -4.02 -4.96
N ASN A 145 -0.65 -3.75 -5.35
CA ASN A 145 -1.00 -2.57 -6.12
C ASN A 145 -1.08 -1.27 -5.28
N THR A 146 -1.09 -1.37 -3.94
CA THR A 146 -1.30 -0.22 -3.05
C THR A 146 -0.04 0.22 -2.30
N VAL A 147 1.11 -0.39 -2.56
CA VAL A 147 2.36 -0.11 -1.83
C VAL A 147 3.06 1.13 -2.33
N TYR A 148 3.21 1.28 -3.66
CA TYR A 148 4.07 2.33 -4.22
C TYR A 148 3.49 3.74 -4.01
N GLN A 149 2.18 3.94 -4.16
CA GLN A 149 1.54 5.22 -3.92
C GLN A 149 1.59 5.62 -2.44
N SER A 150 1.36 4.67 -1.54
CA SER A 150 1.50 4.89 -0.10
C SER A 150 2.94 5.26 0.27
N ALA A 151 3.93 4.53 -0.26
CA ALA A 151 5.34 4.79 -0.03
C ALA A 151 5.79 6.15 -0.58
N ALA A 152 5.29 6.53 -1.75
CA ALA A 152 5.59 7.81 -2.38
C ALA A 152 4.83 8.99 -1.75
N GLY A 153 3.66 8.73 -1.13
CA GLY A 153 2.78 9.77 -0.61
C GLY A 153 2.07 10.53 -1.73
N ILE A 154 1.71 9.85 -2.83
CA ILE A 154 0.88 10.43 -3.89
C ILE A 154 -0.61 10.18 -3.60
N PRO A 155 -1.52 11.04 -4.07
CA PRO A 155 -2.95 10.84 -3.89
C PRO A 155 -3.44 9.62 -4.67
N SER A 156 -4.32 8.85 -4.03
CA SER A 156 -4.94 7.66 -4.59
C SER A 156 -6.42 7.64 -4.23
N LEU A 157 -7.27 7.25 -5.17
CA LEU A 157 -8.71 7.12 -4.99
C LEU A 157 -9.16 5.75 -5.50
N THR A 158 -9.92 5.03 -4.70
CA THR A 158 -10.59 3.79 -5.12
C THR A 158 -12.08 4.04 -5.27
N VAL A 159 -12.64 3.60 -6.37
CA VAL A 159 -14.10 3.62 -6.62
C VAL A 159 -14.61 2.22 -6.97
N PRO A 160 -15.90 1.91 -6.75
CA PRO A 160 -16.49 0.65 -7.16
C PRO A 160 -16.39 0.46 -8.68
N ALA A 161 -15.97 -0.72 -9.13
CA ALA A 161 -15.84 -1.04 -10.55
C ALA A 161 -16.78 -2.17 -11.00
N GLY A 162 -17.67 -2.62 -10.12
CA GLY A 162 -18.64 -3.67 -10.37
C GLY A 162 -18.44 -4.90 -9.51
N LEU A 163 -18.98 -6.02 -9.95
CA LEU A 163 -18.92 -7.31 -9.26
C LEU A 163 -18.25 -8.35 -10.15
N THR A 164 -17.64 -9.34 -9.54
CA THR A 164 -17.20 -10.57 -10.23
C THR A 164 -18.41 -11.41 -10.65
N THR A 165 -18.20 -12.47 -11.42
CA THR A 165 -19.25 -13.45 -11.76
C THR A 165 -19.87 -14.10 -10.52
N ASP A 166 -19.09 -14.20 -9.43
CA ASP A 166 -19.55 -14.79 -8.16
C ASP A 166 -20.14 -13.74 -7.20
N GLY A 167 -20.36 -12.50 -7.66
CA GLY A 167 -20.99 -11.44 -6.89
C GLY A 167 -20.07 -10.71 -5.92
N LEU A 168 -18.75 -10.91 -5.97
CA LEU A 168 -17.80 -10.21 -5.09
C LEU A 168 -17.49 -8.81 -5.63
N PRO A 169 -17.45 -7.78 -4.77
CA PRO A 169 -17.17 -6.42 -5.20
C PRO A 169 -15.70 -6.26 -5.63
N VAL A 170 -15.48 -5.46 -6.66
CA VAL A 170 -14.15 -5.10 -7.13
C VAL A 170 -14.01 -3.58 -7.20
N GLY A 171 -12.82 -3.09 -6.86
CA GLY A 171 -12.46 -1.68 -6.93
C GLY A 171 -11.47 -1.40 -8.05
N ILE A 172 -11.54 -0.20 -8.60
CA ILE A 172 -10.53 0.38 -9.47
C ILE A 172 -9.89 1.56 -8.77
N SER A 173 -8.57 1.62 -8.79
CA SER A 173 -7.80 2.73 -8.24
C SER A 173 -7.37 3.70 -9.33
N PHE A 174 -7.39 4.98 -8.95
CA PHE A 174 -6.83 6.08 -9.69
C PHE A 174 -5.75 6.74 -8.84
N ASP A 175 -4.52 6.75 -9.32
CA ASP A 175 -3.40 7.41 -8.66
C ASP A 175 -3.00 8.64 -9.45
N GLY A 176 -2.79 9.75 -8.78
CA GLY A 176 -2.42 11.02 -9.41
C GLY A 176 -1.08 11.57 -8.96
N PRO A 177 -0.52 12.54 -9.68
CA PRO A 177 0.66 13.25 -9.22
C PRO A 177 0.41 13.99 -7.91
N ILE A 178 1.46 14.29 -7.16
CA ILE A 178 1.37 15.03 -5.89
C ILE A 178 0.54 16.31 -6.08
N GLY A 179 -0.45 16.51 -5.19
CA GLY A 179 -1.33 17.68 -5.19
C GLY A 179 -2.52 17.60 -6.16
N SER A 180 -2.76 16.44 -6.79
CA SER A 180 -3.87 16.25 -7.72
C SER A 180 -5.18 15.76 -7.08
N ASP A 181 -5.33 15.84 -5.77
CA ASP A 181 -6.48 15.31 -5.01
C ASP A 181 -7.82 15.72 -5.60
N ARG A 182 -8.02 17.03 -5.87
CA ARG A 182 -9.24 17.52 -6.50
C ARG A 182 -9.51 16.93 -7.87
N ARG A 183 -8.45 16.74 -8.66
CA ARG A 183 -8.57 16.13 -10.00
C ARG A 183 -8.98 14.69 -9.89
N LEU A 184 -8.39 13.92 -8.96
CA LEU A 184 -8.77 12.53 -8.74
C LEU A 184 -10.21 12.39 -8.28
N LEU A 185 -10.69 13.25 -7.37
CA LEU A 185 -12.09 13.27 -6.95
C LEU A 185 -13.02 13.54 -8.14
N ALA A 186 -12.68 14.49 -9.02
CA ALA A 186 -13.46 14.77 -10.23
C ALA A 186 -13.44 13.58 -11.22
N ILE A 187 -12.31 12.89 -11.37
CA ILE A 187 -12.20 11.66 -12.20
C ILE A 187 -13.08 10.55 -11.60
N GLY A 188 -13.00 10.32 -10.29
CA GLY A 188 -13.82 9.32 -9.61
C GLY A 188 -15.30 9.58 -9.76
N GLN A 189 -15.73 10.82 -9.53
CA GLN A 189 -17.13 11.24 -9.73
C GLN A 189 -17.62 11.05 -11.17
N ALA A 190 -16.75 11.31 -12.14
CA ALA A 190 -17.11 11.12 -13.55
C ALA A 190 -17.13 9.62 -13.97
N PHE A 191 -16.47 8.75 -13.19
CA PHE A 191 -16.44 7.31 -13.43
C PHE A 191 -17.70 6.62 -12.87
N GLU A 192 -18.22 7.06 -11.72
CA GLU A 192 -19.47 6.58 -11.11
C GLU A 192 -20.70 7.00 -11.90
#